data_aba65ef25861abe0e350ae985ba44dd2
#
_entry.id   aba65ef25861abe0e350ae985ba44dd2
#
_cell.length_a   1.000
_cell.length_b   1.000
_cell.length_c   1.000
_cell.angle_alpha   90.00
_cell.angle_beta   90.00
_cell.angle_gamma   90.00
#
_symmetry.space_group_name_H-M   'P 1'
#
loop_
_entity.id
_entity.type
_entity.pdbx_description
1 polymer ?
#
loop_
_entity_poly.entity_id
_entity_poly.type
_entity_poly.pdbx_seq_one_letter_code
_entity_poly.pdbx_strand_id
1 'polypeptide(L)'
;MLLVRDIMFCKPGQARPMVQKFLALDKLGRPLGLGPMRVMTDISAERYWMVVSEMEIESLDKYAELTKKAMESREFQEAMKGYHDHVVEGRREIYSIEK
;
A
#
# COMPACT_ATOMS: atom_id res chain seq x y z
N MET A 1 -3.62 -17.55 -5.49
CA MET A 1 -3.23 -16.13 -5.40
C MET A 1 -4.09 -15.40 -4.37
N LEU A 2 -3.45 -14.54 -3.65
CA LEU A 2 -4.10 -13.67 -2.67
C LEU A 2 -4.01 -12.22 -3.13
N LEU A 3 -4.98 -11.41 -2.70
CA LEU A 3 -4.97 -9.97 -2.94
C LEU A 3 -4.78 -9.27 -1.60
N VAL A 4 -3.78 -8.40 -1.52
CA VAL A 4 -3.58 -7.54 -0.35
C VAL A 4 -4.09 -6.15 -0.71
N ARG A 5 -5.02 -5.65 0.10
CA ARG A 5 -5.58 -4.31 -0.07
C ARG A 5 -5.26 -3.50 1.17
N ASP A 6 -4.52 -2.41 0.99
CA ASP A 6 -4.24 -1.45 2.06
C ASP A 6 -5.11 -0.23 1.83
N ILE A 7 -5.89 0.14 2.83
CA ILE A 7 -6.84 1.25 2.78
C ILE A 7 -6.38 2.32 3.75
N MET A 8 -6.10 3.51 3.23
CA MET A 8 -5.69 4.63 4.05
C MET A 8 -6.78 5.69 4.06
N PHE A 9 -7.24 6.03 5.27
CA PHE A 9 -8.21 7.11 5.47
C PHE A 9 -7.39 8.37 5.78
N CYS A 10 -7.30 9.26 4.80
CA CYS A 10 -6.44 10.43 4.89
C CYS A 10 -7.16 11.63 5.46
N LYS A 11 -6.40 12.58 5.96
CA LYS A 11 -6.93 13.86 6.38
C LYS A 11 -7.39 14.64 5.14
N PRO A 12 -8.37 15.55 5.28
CA PRO A 12 -8.82 16.35 4.15
C PRO A 12 -7.66 17.03 3.43
N GLY A 13 -7.63 16.88 2.11
CA GLY A 13 -6.58 17.47 1.27
C GLY A 13 -5.26 16.72 1.27
N GLN A 14 -5.15 15.60 2.00
CA GLN A 14 -3.88 14.89 2.16
C GLN A 14 -3.81 13.56 1.39
N ALA A 15 -4.75 13.31 0.49
CA ALA A 15 -4.71 12.06 -0.29
C ALA A 15 -3.52 12.03 -1.25
N ARG A 16 -3.21 13.12 -1.94
CA ARG A 16 -2.14 13.15 -2.93
C ARG A 16 -0.77 12.77 -2.36
N PRO A 17 -0.35 13.28 -1.19
CA PRO A 17 0.91 12.82 -0.59
C PRO A 17 0.94 11.31 -0.35
N MET A 18 -0.19 10.72 0.07
CA MET A 18 -0.25 9.27 0.30
C MET A 18 -0.18 8.48 -1.01
N VAL A 19 -0.82 8.98 -2.07
CA VAL A 19 -0.72 8.39 -3.41
C VAL A 19 0.75 8.35 -3.84
N GLN A 20 1.48 9.44 -3.66
CA GLN A 20 2.89 9.50 -4.05
C GLN A 20 3.73 8.50 -3.28
N LYS A 21 3.43 8.30 -1.99
CA LYS A 21 4.14 7.30 -1.19
C LYS A 21 3.89 5.88 -1.70
N PHE A 22 2.63 5.54 -2.00
CA PHE A 22 2.32 4.22 -2.56
C PHE A 22 2.97 4.00 -3.92
N LEU A 23 3.00 5.02 -4.77
CA LEU A 23 3.65 4.89 -6.08
C LEU A 23 5.15 4.67 -5.92
N ALA A 24 5.78 5.32 -4.94
CA ALA A 24 7.19 5.10 -4.63
C ALA A 24 7.43 3.68 -4.14
N LEU A 25 6.55 3.17 -3.27
CA LEU A 25 6.65 1.79 -2.78
C LEU A 25 6.50 0.78 -3.90
N ASP A 26 5.59 1.02 -4.84
CA ASP A 26 5.44 0.15 -6.01
C ASP A 26 6.74 0.06 -6.80
N LYS A 27 7.33 1.20 -7.08
CA LYS A 27 8.59 1.27 -7.83
C LYS A 27 9.73 0.56 -7.11
N LEU A 28 9.87 0.81 -5.80
CA LEU A 28 10.94 0.23 -4.99
C LEU A 28 10.74 -1.26 -4.74
N GLY A 29 9.48 -1.71 -4.68
CA GLY A 29 9.16 -3.10 -4.36
C GLY A 29 9.34 -4.06 -5.52
N ARG A 30 9.22 -3.58 -6.76
CA ARG A 30 9.30 -4.45 -7.94
C ARG A 30 10.59 -5.25 -8.03
N PRO A 31 11.78 -4.66 -7.83
CA PRO A 31 13.02 -5.44 -7.84
C PRO A 31 13.09 -6.49 -6.73
N LEU A 32 12.32 -6.32 -5.66
CA LEU A 32 12.26 -7.27 -4.55
C LEU A 32 11.20 -8.35 -4.76
N GLY A 33 10.41 -8.24 -5.82
CA GLY A 33 9.33 -9.19 -6.07
C GLY A 33 7.98 -8.78 -5.52
N LEU A 34 7.85 -7.54 -5.05
CA LEU A 34 6.58 -6.99 -4.59
C LEU A 34 5.93 -6.17 -5.71
N GLY A 35 4.62 -6.34 -5.88
CA GLY A 35 3.87 -5.63 -6.91
C GLY A 35 3.76 -6.44 -8.19
N PRO A 36 3.18 -5.87 -9.28
CA PRO A 36 2.80 -4.46 -9.37
C PRO A 36 1.67 -4.11 -8.42
N MET A 37 1.68 -2.86 -8.00
CA MET A 37 0.69 -2.32 -7.08
C MET A 37 -0.25 -1.39 -7.85
N ARG A 38 -1.55 -1.53 -7.61
CA ARG A 38 -2.55 -0.63 -8.16
C ARG A 38 -2.93 0.36 -7.06
N VAL A 39 -2.91 1.65 -7.38
CA VAL A 39 -3.20 2.71 -6.41
C VAL A 39 -4.44 3.46 -6.88
N MET A 40 -5.41 3.62 -5.99
CA MET A 40 -6.71 4.18 -6.30
C MET A 40 -7.09 5.23 -5.27
N THR A 41 -7.89 6.21 -5.71
CA THR A 41 -8.48 7.19 -4.82
C THR A 41 -9.99 7.13 -4.95
N ASP A 42 -10.70 7.61 -3.92
CA ASP A 42 -12.16 7.55 -3.91
C ASP A 42 -12.79 8.46 -4.97
N ILE A 43 -13.81 7.95 -5.62
CA ILE A 43 -14.80 8.72 -6.35
C ILE A 43 -16.09 8.60 -5.56
N SER A 44 -16.43 7.39 -5.15
CA SER A 44 -17.53 7.09 -4.27
C SER A 44 -17.14 5.89 -3.43
N ALA A 45 -16.95 6.08 -2.14
CA ALA A 45 -16.43 5.04 -1.26
C ALA A 45 -16.95 5.26 0.16
N GLU A 46 -16.40 4.52 1.12
CA GLU A 46 -16.84 4.60 2.50
C GLU A 46 -16.67 6.00 3.10
N ARG A 47 -15.57 6.67 2.74
CA ARG A 47 -15.25 8.01 3.24
C ARG A 47 -14.65 8.84 2.11
N TYR A 48 -14.58 10.15 2.33
CA TYR A 48 -13.79 11.04 1.47
C TYR A 48 -12.31 10.90 1.82
N TRP A 49 -11.44 11.20 0.88
CA TRP A 49 -9.98 11.24 1.05
C TRP A 49 -9.39 9.86 1.34
N MET A 50 -9.87 8.84 0.65
CA MET A 50 -9.32 7.50 0.77
C MET A 50 -8.26 7.25 -0.31
N VAL A 51 -7.20 6.53 0.08
CA VAL A 51 -6.22 6.02 -0.87
C VAL A 51 -6.11 4.52 -0.63
N VAL A 52 -6.28 3.74 -1.68
CA VAL A 52 -6.28 2.28 -1.60
C VAL A 52 -5.19 1.73 -2.51
N SER A 53 -4.39 0.81 -2.00
CA SER A 53 -3.46 0.06 -2.83
C SER A 53 -3.85 -1.41 -2.85
N GLU A 54 -3.65 -2.05 -4.01
CA GLU A 54 -3.89 -3.49 -4.15
C GLU A 54 -2.71 -4.13 -4.86
N MET A 55 -2.29 -5.30 -4.38
CA MET A 55 -1.32 -6.11 -5.09
C MET A 55 -1.60 -7.59 -4.84
N GLU A 56 -1.23 -8.43 -5.82
CA GLU A 56 -1.38 -9.87 -5.70
C GLU A 56 -0.11 -10.47 -5.14
N ILE A 57 -0.28 -11.51 -4.33
CA ILE A 57 0.83 -12.24 -3.71
C ILE A 57 0.57 -13.73 -3.85
N GLU A 58 1.65 -14.53 -3.86
CA GLU A 58 1.53 -15.99 -3.96
C GLU A 58 0.99 -16.60 -2.67
N SER A 59 1.52 -16.17 -1.53
CA SER A 59 1.19 -16.75 -0.22
C SER A 59 1.51 -15.74 0.86
N LEU A 60 0.96 -15.99 2.06
CA LEU A 60 1.26 -15.14 3.22
C LEU A 60 2.72 -15.26 3.64
N ASP A 61 3.29 -16.47 3.54
CA ASP A 61 4.70 -16.68 3.88
C ASP A 61 5.61 -15.87 2.97
N LYS A 62 5.33 -15.91 1.66
CA LYS A 62 6.11 -15.15 0.69
C LYS A 62 5.97 -13.65 0.91
N TYR A 63 4.76 -13.20 1.20
CA TYR A 63 4.49 -11.80 1.49
C TYR A 63 5.27 -11.33 2.72
N ALA A 64 5.25 -12.14 3.80
CA ALA A 64 5.98 -11.81 5.02
C ALA A 64 7.49 -11.71 4.77
N GLU A 65 8.05 -12.65 4.00
CA GLU A 65 9.45 -12.65 3.64
C GLU A 65 9.84 -11.40 2.87
N LEU A 66 9.07 -11.06 1.83
CA LEU A 66 9.37 -9.92 0.97
C LEU A 66 9.15 -8.59 1.72
N THR A 67 8.13 -8.51 2.56
CA THR A 67 7.86 -7.33 3.37
C THR A 67 8.98 -7.08 4.37
N LYS A 68 9.50 -8.15 4.97
CA LYS A 68 10.63 -8.02 5.89
C LYS A 68 11.85 -7.43 5.18
N LYS A 69 12.16 -7.92 3.99
CA LYS A 69 13.26 -7.37 3.18
C LYS A 69 13.04 -5.90 2.86
N ALA A 70 11.82 -5.55 2.48
CA ALA A 70 11.47 -4.17 2.16
C ALA A 70 11.67 -3.26 3.38
N MET A 71 11.21 -3.69 4.55
CA MET A 71 11.32 -2.88 5.77
C MET A 71 12.76 -2.71 6.25
N GLU A 72 13.67 -3.59 5.85
CA GLU A 72 15.09 -3.44 6.13
C GLU A 72 15.75 -2.46 5.16
N SER A 73 15.09 -2.10 4.08
CA SER A 73 15.61 -1.18 3.07
C SER A 73 15.47 0.26 3.53
N ARG A 74 16.57 1.00 3.50
CA ARG A 74 16.56 2.42 3.82
C ARG A 74 15.65 3.20 2.86
N GLU A 75 15.65 2.82 1.60
CA GLU A 75 14.84 3.49 0.57
C GLU A 75 13.35 3.37 0.88
N PHE A 76 12.90 2.19 1.31
CA PHE A 76 11.51 2.00 1.74
C PHE A 76 11.18 2.85 2.96
N GLN A 77 12.07 2.86 3.95
CA GLN A 77 11.87 3.66 5.15
C GLN A 77 11.74 5.14 4.81
N GLU A 78 12.61 5.65 3.94
CA GLU A 78 12.57 7.04 3.51
C GLU A 78 11.29 7.33 2.72
N ALA A 79 10.87 6.42 1.84
CA ALA A 79 9.66 6.60 1.04
C ALA A 79 8.40 6.73 1.90
N MET A 80 8.35 6.01 3.03
CA MET A 80 7.19 6.02 3.94
C MET A 80 7.30 7.05 5.06
N LYS A 81 8.45 7.70 5.20
CA LYS A 81 8.65 8.66 6.27
C LYS A 81 7.58 9.75 6.23
N GLY A 82 6.97 10.00 7.38
CA GLY A 82 5.97 11.07 7.50
C GLY A 82 4.57 10.70 7.05
N TYR A 83 4.29 9.45 6.67
CA TYR A 83 2.95 9.10 6.20
C TYR A 83 1.88 9.32 7.27
N HIS A 84 2.24 9.24 8.54
CA HIS A 84 1.32 9.49 9.65
C HIS A 84 0.78 10.92 9.65
N ASP A 85 1.49 11.85 9.04
CA ASP A 85 1.02 13.24 8.96
C ASP A 85 -0.17 13.38 8.02
N HIS A 86 -0.37 12.42 7.12
CA HIS A 86 -1.40 12.46 6.08
C HIS A 86 -2.58 11.54 6.37
N VAL A 87 -2.40 10.55 7.26
CA VAL A 87 -3.35 9.46 7.47
C VAL A 87 -3.96 9.53 8.85
N VAL A 88 -5.30 9.41 8.92
CA VAL A 88 -6.04 9.33 10.19
C VAL A 88 -5.97 7.90 10.72
N GLU A 89 -6.25 6.93 9.85
CA GLU A 89 -6.20 5.50 10.19
C GLU A 89 -6.00 4.69 8.92
N GLY A 90 -5.55 3.46 9.09
CA GLY A 90 -5.37 2.52 7.99
C GLY A 90 -6.01 1.19 8.30
N ARG A 91 -6.31 0.43 7.24
CA ARG A 91 -6.88 -0.91 7.37
C ARG A 91 -6.30 -1.78 6.26
N ARG A 92 -6.04 -3.03 6.59
CA ARG A 92 -5.58 -4.02 5.62
C ARG A 92 -6.60 -5.12 5.49
N GLU A 93 -6.87 -5.50 4.26
CA GLU A 93 -7.73 -6.64 3.94
C GLU A 93 -6.94 -7.58 3.03
N ILE A 94 -7.08 -8.87 3.25
CA ILE A 94 -6.43 -9.87 2.42
C ILE A 94 -7.50 -10.86 1.98
N TYR A 95 -7.60 -11.06 0.66
CA TYR A 95 -8.60 -11.93 0.06
C TYR A 95 -7.96 -13.06 -0.70
N SER A 96 -8.62 -14.21 -0.71
CA SER A 96 -8.28 -15.29 -1.63
C SER A 96 -8.98 -14.99 -2.95
N ILE A 97 -8.23 -15.00 -4.03
CA ILE A 97 -8.78 -14.75 -5.36
C ILE A 97 -9.38 -16.05 -5.86
N GLU A 98 -10.71 -16.05 -6.03
CA GLU A 98 -11.44 -17.24 -6.46
C GLU A 98 -11.49 -17.37 -7.98
N LYS A 99 -11.40 -16.24 -8.67
CA LYS A 99 -11.43 -16.25 -10.14
C LYS A 99 -10.75 -15.03 -10.74
#